data_4956b45b91743f19ee6cc85d26a0e6d1
#
_entry.id   4956b45b91743f19ee6cc85d26a0e6d1
#
_cell.length_a   1.000
_cell.length_b   1.000
_cell.length_c   1.000
_cell.angle_alpha   90.00
_cell.angle_beta   90.00
_cell.angle_gamma   90.00
#
_symmetry.space_group_name_H-M   'P 1'
#
loop_
_entity.id
_entity.type
_entity.pdbx_description
1 polymer ?
#
loop_
_entity_poly.entity_id
_entity_poly.type
_entity_poly.pdbx_seq_one_letter_code
_entity_poly.pdbx_strand_id
1 'polypeptide(L)'
;MRIDYHKEWSHSLGRDMEYKVYGESGRPLLAFPSQDGRFYDYENFGMVDVLSPWIESGKIRLICCDSIDTETWSNHYGNPRQRIELHERWYHYIMDELLPRLRHFDNETFMVTGCSMGAFHAGNFFFRRPDIFDSLIALSGLYHSAYGFGSYHDDLTYANSPQDFIPNIPEDHPWLSLYRQRNIILCVGQGRWEEELLESTRCMDEILNNKGIPAWVDYWGYDVDHDWP
;
A
#
# COMPACT_ATOMS: atom_id res chain seq x y z
N MET A 1 -2.47 -22.32 11.79
CA MET A 1 -1.94 -20.92 11.74
C MET A 1 -2.34 -20.17 12.99
N ARG A 2 -1.40 -19.46 13.64
CA ARG A 2 -1.70 -18.55 14.76
C ARG A 2 -2.29 -17.25 14.22
N ILE A 3 -3.30 -16.70 14.93
CA ILE A 3 -3.94 -15.43 14.62
C ILE A 3 -3.96 -14.59 15.89
N ASP A 4 -3.34 -13.43 15.86
CA ASP A 4 -3.30 -12.49 16.98
C ASP A 4 -4.06 -11.21 16.57
N TYR A 5 -5.09 -10.85 17.33
CA TYR A 5 -5.81 -9.59 17.18
C TYR A 5 -5.29 -8.58 18.18
N HIS A 6 -5.10 -7.35 17.72
CA HIS A 6 -4.62 -6.23 18.52
C HIS A 6 -5.54 -5.02 18.36
N LYS A 7 -5.74 -4.32 19.47
CA LYS A 7 -6.35 -3.01 19.54
C LYS A 7 -5.51 -2.15 20.45
N GLU A 8 -4.86 -1.15 19.88
CA GLU A 8 -3.84 -0.37 20.59
C GLU A 8 -4.02 1.13 20.33
N TRP A 9 -3.71 1.92 21.36
CA TRP A 9 -3.75 3.37 21.25
C TRP A 9 -2.68 3.90 20.30
N SER A 10 -3.11 4.74 19.33
CA SER A 10 -2.23 5.51 18.46
C SER A 10 -2.09 6.93 19.00
N HIS A 11 -0.87 7.36 19.25
CA HIS A 11 -0.56 8.74 19.64
C HIS A 11 -0.73 9.69 18.45
N SER A 12 -0.34 9.26 17.24
CA SER A 12 -0.47 10.05 16.01
C SER A 12 -1.92 10.37 15.66
N LEU A 13 -2.83 9.43 15.91
CA LEU A 13 -4.26 9.57 15.59
C LEU A 13 -5.12 9.96 16.78
N GLY A 14 -4.65 9.80 18.04
CA GLY A 14 -5.40 10.07 19.25
C GLY A 14 -6.60 9.14 19.43
N ARG A 15 -6.47 7.90 18.98
CA ARG A 15 -7.54 6.85 19.07
C ARG A 15 -6.94 5.45 19.08
N ASP A 16 -7.78 4.47 19.43
CA ASP A 16 -7.43 3.07 19.23
C ASP A 16 -7.43 2.72 17.74
N MET A 17 -6.39 1.97 17.31
CA MET A 17 -6.29 1.36 15.99
C MET A 17 -6.23 -0.16 16.13
N GLU A 18 -6.76 -0.84 15.12
CA GLU A 18 -6.91 -2.29 15.15
C GLU A 18 -6.07 -2.94 14.03
N TYR A 19 -5.53 -4.11 14.32
CA TYR A 19 -4.83 -4.93 13.31
C TYR A 19 -4.84 -6.41 13.72
N LYS A 20 -4.63 -7.28 12.73
CA LYS A 20 -4.41 -8.72 12.93
C LYS A 20 -3.06 -9.14 12.39
N VAL A 21 -2.45 -10.10 13.06
CA VAL A 21 -1.23 -10.78 12.61
C VAL A 21 -1.52 -12.25 12.41
N TYR A 22 -1.21 -12.77 11.24
CA TYR A 22 -1.36 -14.17 10.87
C TYR A 22 0.02 -14.80 10.70
N GLY A 23 0.31 -15.84 11.49
CA GLY A 23 1.61 -16.50 11.56
C GLY A 23 2.56 -15.87 12.60
N GLU A 24 3.61 -16.61 12.94
CA GLU A 24 4.56 -16.23 13.99
C GLU A 24 5.96 -15.87 13.46
N SER A 25 6.25 -16.26 12.22
CA SER A 25 7.60 -16.17 11.63
C SER A 25 7.53 -15.91 10.12
N GLY A 26 8.69 -15.68 9.53
CA GLY A 26 8.85 -15.36 8.13
C GLY A 26 8.91 -13.85 7.86
N ARG A 27 9.03 -13.51 6.59
CA ARG A 27 9.10 -12.09 6.17
C ARG A 27 7.78 -11.38 6.47
N PRO A 28 7.81 -10.21 7.11
CA PRO A 28 6.59 -9.47 7.39
C PRO A 28 5.99 -8.90 6.09
N LEU A 29 4.72 -9.18 5.85
CA LEU A 29 3.91 -8.66 4.75
C LEU A 29 2.81 -7.79 5.32
N LEU A 30 2.94 -6.47 5.17
CA LEU A 30 1.91 -5.51 5.56
C LEU A 30 0.87 -5.42 4.44
N ALA A 31 -0.39 -5.71 4.77
CA ALA A 31 -1.52 -5.62 3.87
C ALA A 31 -2.42 -4.46 4.26
N PHE A 32 -2.67 -3.56 3.30
CA PHE A 32 -3.66 -2.50 3.41
C PHE A 32 -5.00 -2.97 2.86
N PRO A 33 -6.12 -2.65 3.53
CA PRO A 33 -7.45 -3.01 3.04
C PRO A 33 -7.81 -2.20 1.79
N SER A 34 -8.84 -2.65 1.07
CA SER A 34 -9.46 -1.87 -0.02
C SER A 34 -10.11 -0.60 0.51
N GLN A 35 -10.67 0.22 -0.36
CA GLN A 35 -11.30 1.50 0.01
C GLN A 35 -12.32 1.31 1.14
N ASP A 36 -12.21 2.17 2.17
CA ASP A 36 -13.05 2.18 3.37
C ASP A 36 -13.02 0.86 4.17
N GLY A 37 -12.07 -0.02 3.85
CA GLY A 37 -11.94 -1.34 4.42
C GLY A 37 -11.30 -1.35 5.81
N ARG A 38 -11.33 -2.54 6.41
CA ARG A 38 -10.87 -2.80 7.76
C ARG A 38 -9.81 -3.90 7.77
N PHE A 39 -9.12 -4.03 8.88
CA PHE A 39 -8.08 -5.03 9.15
C PHE A 39 -8.50 -6.49 8.93
N TYR A 40 -9.79 -6.78 8.81
CA TYR A 40 -10.35 -8.12 8.61
C TYR A 40 -10.76 -8.41 7.15
N ASP A 41 -10.64 -7.45 6.24
CA ASP A 41 -11.15 -7.62 4.87
C ASP A 41 -10.38 -8.69 4.10
N TYR A 42 -9.05 -8.76 4.26
CA TYR A 42 -8.24 -9.83 3.67
C TYR A 42 -8.70 -11.23 4.10
N GLU A 43 -9.15 -11.38 5.36
CA GLU A 43 -9.73 -12.62 5.87
C GLU A 43 -11.11 -12.88 5.25
N ASN A 44 -11.99 -11.86 5.27
CA ASN A 44 -13.36 -11.99 4.79
C ASN A 44 -13.45 -12.29 3.29
N PHE A 45 -12.51 -11.77 2.51
CA PHE A 45 -12.44 -11.98 1.05
C PHE A 45 -11.53 -13.15 0.64
N GLY A 46 -11.10 -13.99 1.58
CA GLY A 46 -10.38 -15.24 1.29
C GLY A 46 -8.88 -15.09 1.02
N MET A 47 -8.30 -13.88 1.06
CA MET A 47 -6.87 -13.67 0.80
C MET A 47 -5.98 -14.34 1.86
N VAL A 48 -6.44 -14.43 3.11
CA VAL A 48 -5.72 -15.15 4.17
C VAL A 48 -5.65 -16.64 3.84
N ASP A 49 -6.71 -17.23 3.31
CA ASP A 49 -6.73 -18.64 2.90
C ASP A 49 -5.79 -18.90 1.73
N VAL A 50 -5.77 -17.99 0.73
CA VAL A 50 -4.82 -18.06 -0.40
C VAL A 50 -3.37 -18.01 0.08
N LEU A 51 -3.07 -17.18 1.07
CA LEU A 51 -1.71 -17.00 1.62
C LEU A 51 -1.35 -18.04 2.68
N SER A 52 -2.31 -18.86 3.15
CA SER A 52 -2.09 -19.80 4.25
C SER A 52 -0.92 -20.76 4.06
N PRO A 53 -0.62 -21.32 2.85
CA PRO A 53 0.52 -22.22 2.67
C PRO A 53 1.87 -21.55 2.97
N TRP A 54 2.00 -20.25 2.67
CA TRP A 54 3.23 -19.49 2.94
C TRP A 54 3.31 -19.07 4.41
N ILE A 55 2.16 -18.73 5.02
CA ILE A 55 2.08 -18.37 6.45
C ILE A 55 2.38 -19.60 7.32
N GLU A 56 1.74 -20.75 7.06
CA GLU A 56 1.93 -21.97 7.84
C GLU A 56 3.31 -22.57 7.67
N SER A 57 3.93 -22.41 6.50
CA SER A 57 5.33 -22.79 6.30
C SER A 57 6.36 -21.82 6.90
N GLY A 58 5.92 -20.74 7.55
CA GLY A 58 6.79 -19.75 8.17
C GLY A 58 7.59 -18.91 7.17
N LYS A 59 7.15 -18.82 5.91
CA LYS A 59 7.80 -17.99 4.90
C LYS A 59 7.39 -16.53 4.98
N ILE A 60 6.14 -16.28 5.33
CA ILE A 60 5.59 -14.93 5.55
C ILE A 60 4.82 -14.86 6.87
N ARG A 61 4.80 -13.68 7.44
CA ARG A 61 3.93 -13.26 8.53
C ARG A 61 3.06 -12.12 8.01
N LEU A 62 1.75 -12.38 7.83
CA LEU A 62 0.83 -11.41 7.27
C LEU A 62 0.30 -10.49 8.36
N ILE A 63 0.30 -9.19 8.10
CA ILE A 63 -0.15 -8.13 8.99
C ILE A 63 -1.22 -7.34 8.27
N CYS A 64 -2.48 -7.40 8.73
CA CYS A 64 -3.59 -6.65 8.17
C CYS A 64 -3.96 -5.50 9.11
N CYS A 65 -3.77 -4.26 8.67
CA CYS A 65 -4.04 -3.06 9.47
C CYS A 65 -5.34 -2.36 9.03
N ASP A 66 -5.88 -1.53 9.93
CA ASP A 66 -7.00 -0.64 9.62
C ASP A 66 -6.59 0.52 8.72
N SER A 67 -7.54 0.99 7.90
CA SER A 67 -7.47 2.27 7.21
C SER A 67 -8.34 3.34 7.88
N ILE A 68 -8.19 4.58 7.43
CA ILE A 68 -9.05 5.72 7.81
C ILE A 68 -9.59 6.44 6.56
N ASP A 69 -9.77 5.70 5.47
CA ASP A 69 -10.14 6.26 4.17
C ASP A 69 -11.46 7.02 4.20
N THR A 70 -12.43 6.54 4.98
CA THR A 70 -13.71 7.23 5.20
C THR A 70 -13.56 8.66 5.70
N GLU A 71 -12.46 8.99 6.37
CA GLU A 71 -12.16 10.32 6.90
C GLU A 71 -11.20 11.11 6.00
N THR A 72 -10.49 10.42 5.12
CA THR A 72 -9.41 10.97 4.28
C THR A 72 -9.72 10.85 2.78
N TRP A 73 -9.30 9.79 2.13
CA TRP A 73 -9.39 9.63 0.67
C TRP A 73 -10.82 9.60 0.15
N SER A 74 -11.75 8.96 0.86
CA SER A 74 -13.18 8.84 0.48
C SER A 74 -14.03 10.02 0.95
N ASN A 75 -13.54 10.89 1.82
CA ASN A 75 -14.30 12.03 2.34
C ASN A 75 -14.30 13.22 1.35
N HIS A 76 -14.89 13.05 0.18
CA HIS A 76 -14.86 14.07 -0.89
C HIS A 76 -15.50 15.42 -0.50
N TYR A 77 -16.30 15.49 0.57
CA TYR A 77 -16.93 16.72 1.06
C TYR A 77 -16.12 17.44 2.15
N GLY A 78 -15.08 16.80 2.68
CA GLY A 78 -14.22 17.37 3.71
C GLY A 78 -13.23 18.40 3.12
N ASN A 79 -12.68 19.26 4.00
CA ASN A 79 -11.62 20.19 3.61
C ASN A 79 -10.39 19.39 3.13
N PRO A 80 -9.89 19.55 1.91
CA PRO A 80 -8.86 18.70 1.34
C PRO A 80 -7.53 18.79 2.13
N ARG A 81 -7.15 19.97 2.63
CA ARG A 81 -5.93 20.11 3.46
C ARG A 81 -6.05 19.33 4.77
N GLN A 82 -7.17 19.40 5.46
CA GLN A 82 -7.38 18.66 6.71
C GLN A 82 -7.41 17.14 6.47
N ARG A 83 -7.97 16.71 5.35
CA ARG A 83 -8.01 15.29 4.95
C ARG A 83 -6.61 14.73 4.72
N ILE A 84 -5.77 15.43 3.98
CA ILE A 84 -4.41 14.96 3.71
C ILE A 84 -3.51 15.07 4.95
N GLU A 85 -3.69 16.06 5.82
CA GLU A 85 -3.02 16.13 7.11
C GLU A 85 -3.41 14.99 8.05
N LEU A 86 -4.68 14.56 8.01
CA LEU A 86 -5.13 13.39 8.76
C LEU A 86 -4.53 12.10 8.17
N HIS A 87 -4.44 11.99 6.85
CA HIS A 87 -3.74 10.88 6.20
C HIS A 87 -2.26 10.82 6.61
N GLU A 88 -1.56 11.95 6.68
CA GLU A 88 -0.17 11.98 7.16
C GLU A 88 -0.05 11.50 8.62
N ARG A 89 -1.02 11.82 9.49
CA ARG A 89 -1.05 11.24 10.85
C ARG A 89 -1.23 9.72 10.84
N TRP A 90 -2.03 9.19 9.91
CA TRP A 90 -2.14 7.73 9.73
C TRP A 90 -0.86 7.12 9.16
N TYR A 91 -0.20 7.82 8.22
CA TYR A 91 1.11 7.43 7.74
C TYR A 91 2.11 7.32 8.90
N HIS A 92 2.16 8.32 9.79
CA HIS A 92 3.01 8.30 10.98
C HIS A 92 2.62 7.18 11.97
N TYR A 93 1.33 6.89 12.14
CA TYR A 93 0.91 5.72 12.92
C TYR A 93 1.51 4.43 12.36
N ILE A 94 1.42 4.20 11.07
CA ILE A 94 2.00 2.99 10.45
C ILE A 94 3.53 2.98 10.62
N MET A 95 4.21 4.07 10.27
CA MET A 95 5.67 4.11 10.19
C MET A 95 6.35 4.16 11.56
N ASP A 96 5.81 4.94 12.48
CA ASP A 96 6.49 5.30 13.73
C ASP A 96 5.94 4.53 14.95
N GLU A 97 4.75 3.93 14.82
CA GLU A 97 4.12 3.18 15.91
C GLU A 97 3.92 1.70 15.55
N LEU A 98 3.23 1.38 14.44
CA LEU A 98 2.89 -0.01 14.11
C LEU A 98 4.11 -0.82 13.67
N LEU A 99 4.87 -0.37 12.67
CA LEU A 99 6.01 -1.13 12.15
C LEU A 99 7.09 -1.38 13.21
N PRO A 100 7.48 -0.41 14.07
CA PRO A 100 8.46 -0.67 15.14
C PRO A 100 8.02 -1.77 16.13
N ARG A 101 6.72 -1.85 16.43
CA ARG A 101 6.16 -2.90 17.32
C ARG A 101 6.21 -4.29 16.70
N LEU A 102 6.12 -4.36 15.36
CA LEU A 102 6.02 -5.61 14.61
C LEU A 102 7.38 -6.15 14.16
N ARG A 103 8.45 -5.37 14.25
CA ARG A 103 9.78 -5.84 13.91
C ARG A 103 10.27 -6.90 14.89
N HIS A 104 10.87 -7.95 14.34
CA HIS A 104 11.56 -8.97 15.14
C HIS A 104 13.04 -8.62 15.39
N PHE A 105 13.63 -7.76 14.54
CA PHE A 105 15.00 -7.25 14.69
C PHE A 105 15.14 -5.87 14.00
N ASP A 106 16.15 -5.09 14.37
CA ASP A 106 16.26 -3.65 14.06
C ASP A 106 16.23 -3.31 12.56
N ASN A 107 16.83 -4.14 11.72
CA ASN A 107 16.94 -3.88 10.26
C ASN A 107 15.98 -4.73 9.44
N GLU A 108 14.92 -5.27 10.03
CA GLU A 108 13.92 -6.03 9.30
C GLU A 108 13.19 -5.14 8.31
N THR A 109 13.23 -5.52 7.03
CA THR A 109 12.46 -4.89 5.96
C THR A 109 11.11 -5.56 5.81
N PHE A 110 10.13 -4.82 5.30
CA PHE A 110 8.77 -5.30 5.09
C PHE A 110 8.47 -5.47 3.61
N MET A 111 7.69 -6.47 3.29
CA MET A 111 6.90 -6.52 2.07
C MET A 111 5.61 -5.73 2.30
N VAL A 112 5.05 -5.14 1.26
CA VAL A 112 3.78 -4.43 1.34
C VAL A 112 2.86 -4.81 0.19
N THR A 113 1.55 -4.92 0.48
CA THR A 113 0.55 -5.32 -0.50
C THR A 113 -0.80 -4.67 -0.23
N GLY A 114 -1.67 -4.72 -1.22
CA GLY A 114 -3.06 -4.31 -1.13
C GLY A 114 -3.77 -4.46 -2.46
N CYS A 115 -5.09 -4.35 -2.43
CA CYS A 115 -5.97 -4.35 -3.59
C CYS A 115 -6.67 -3.00 -3.68
N SER A 116 -6.85 -2.46 -4.90
CA SER A 116 -7.57 -1.21 -5.13
C SER A 116 -6.93 -0.04 -4.34
N MET A 117 -7.68 0.63 -3.47
CA MET A 117 -7.15 1.66 -2.56
C MET A 117 -6.02 1.12 -1.66
N GLY A 118 -6.09 -0.13 -1.25
CA GLY A 118 -4.99 -0.78 -0.53
C GLY A 118 -3.71 -0.87 -1.36
N ALA A 119 -3.81 -1.08 -2.67
CA ALA A 119 -2.66 -1.05 -3.58
C ALA A 119 -2.09 0.36 -3.75
N PHE A 120 -2.96 1.40 -3.75
CA PHE A 120 -2.52 2.79 -3.68
C PHE A 120 -1.67 3.03 -2.42
N HIS A 121 -2.18 2.65 -1.25
CA HIS A 121 -1.43 2.79 0.00
C HIS A 121 -0.12 2.01 -0.04
N ALA A 122 -0.16 0.75 -0.49
CA ALA A 122 1.04 -0.07 -0.61
C ALA A 122 2.10 0.60 -1.50
N GLY A 123 1.72 1.08 -2.69
CA GLY A 123 2.60 1.81 -3.59
C GLY A 123 3.13 3.11 -2.99
N ASN A 124 2.24 3.90 -2.37
CA ASN A 124 2.62 5.16 -1.73
C ASN A 124 3.66 4.94 -0.60
N PHE A 125 3.41 4.01 0.30
CA PHE A 125 4.36 3.68 1.39
C PHE A 125 5.68 3.15 0.85
N PHE A 126 5.63 2.23 -0.12
CA PHE A 126 6.83 1.65 -0.74
C PHE A 126 7.70 2.73 -1.40
N PHE A 127 7.13 3.57 -2.26
CA PHE A 127 7.89 4.57 -2.99
C PHE A 127 8.36 5.75 -2.11
N ARG A 128 7.68 6.03 -1.01
CA ARG A 128 8.14 7.00 -0.01
C ARG A 128 9.24 6.46 0.90
N ARG A 129 9.30 5.15 1.13
CA ARG A 129 10.24 4.53 2.08
C ARG A 129 10.85 3.22 1.55
N PRO A 130 11.60 3.28 0.45
CA PRO A 130 12.28 2.11 -0.11
C PRO A 130 13.40 1.57 0.81
N ASP A 131 13.78 2.30 1.84
CA ASP A 131 14.68 1.87 2.91
C ASP A 131 14.01 0.90 3.90
N ILE A 132 12.70 0.97 4.05
CA ILE A 132 11.90 0.12 4.94
C ILE A 132 11.19 -0.99 4.18
N PHE A 133 10.66 -0.67 3.00
CA PHE A 133 9.94 -1.64 2.17
C PHE A 133 10.86 -2.15 1.05
N ASP A 134 11.01 -3.47 0.97
CA ASP A 134 11.86 -4.10 -0.04
C ASP A 134 11.08 -4.81 -1.15
N SER A 135 9.78 -4.99 -0.96
CA SER A 135 8.93 -5.63 -1.95
C SER A 135 7.53 -5.02 -1.95
N LEU A 136 7.03 -4.72 -3.13
CA LEU A 136 5.67 -4.24 -3.40
C LEU A 136 4.92 -5.26 -4.24
N ILE A 137 3.71 -5.62 -3.82
CA ILE A 137 2.73 -6.37 -4.61
C ILE A 137 1.44 -5.57 -4.60
N ALA A 138 1.16 -4.85 -5.67
CA ALA A 138 0.00 -3.98 -5.79
C ALA A 138 -0.99 -4.55 -6.82
N LEU A 139 -2.22 -4.79 -6.40
CA LEU A 139 -3.26 -5.39 -7.22
C LEU A 139 -4.33 -4.34 -7.54
N SER A 140 -4.46 -3.99 -8.82
CA SER A 140 -5.41 -3.00 -9.33
C SER A 140 -5.33 -1.66 -8.57
N GLY A 141 -4.13 -1.04 -8.58
CA GLY A 141 -3.84 0.18 -7.83
C GLY A 141 -4.06 1.45 -8.64
N LEU A 142 -4.30 2.54 -7.91
CA LEU A 142 -4.16 3.91 -8.38
C LEU A 142 -2.87 4.50 -7.79
N TYR A 143 -2.23 5.45 -8.47
CA TYR A 143 -0.92 5.96 -8.00
C TYR A 143 -0.83 7.49 -8.07
N HIS A 144 -1.97 8.17 -8.21
CA HIS A 144 -2.07 9.62 -8.30
C HIS A 144 -3.05 10.17 -7.25
N SER A 145 -2.66 11.24 -6.55
CA SER A 145 -3.47 11.84 -5.48
C SER A 145 -4.80 12.45 -5.96
N ALA A 146 -4.93 12.79 -7.24
CA ALA A 146 -6.16 13.34 -7.82
C ALA A 146 -7.37 12.42 -7.63
N TYR A 147 -7.17 11.11 -7.48
CA TYR A 147 -8.26 10.17 -7.17
C TYR A 147 -9.08 10.59 -5.94
N GLY A 148 -8.41 10.93 -4.84
CA GLY A 148 -9.09 11.37 -3.62
C GLY A 148 -9.28 12.87 -3.50
N PHE A 149 -8.46 13.68 -4.21
CA PHE A 149 -8.37 15.12 -4.01
C PHE A 149 -8.74 15.96 -5.23
N GLY A 150 -9.06 15.32 -6.38
CA GLY A 150 -9.43 16.02 -7.60
C GLY A 150 -8.35 17.00 -8.06
N SER A 151 -8.73 18.26 -8.24
CA SER A 151 -7.80 19.33 -8.64
C SER A 151 -7.05 19.98 -7.47
N TYR A 152 -7.31 19.58 -6.23
CA TYR A 152 -6.56 20.11 -5.09
C TYR A 152 -5.14 19.55 -5.08
N HIS A 153 -4.16 20.47 -5.01
CA HIS A 153 -2.75 20.13 -5.03
C HIS A 153 -1.97 20.97 -4.04
N ASP A 154 -1.17 20.32 -3.20
CA ASP A 154 -0.24 20.95 -2.27
C ASP A 154 0.98 20.03 -2.02
N ASP A 155 1.85 20.41 -1.08
CA ASP A 155 3.03 19.66 -0.70
C ASP A 155 2.73 18.24 -0.20
N LEU A 156 1.62 18.05 0.54
CA LEU A 156 1.23 16.76 1.09
C LEU A 156 0.59 15.85 0.03
N THR A 157 -0.30 16.39 -0.82
CA THR A 157 -0.86 15.60 -1.92
C THR A 157 0.21 15.18 -2.92
N TYR A 158 1.19 16.06 -3.20
CA TYR A 158 2.36 15.72 -4.02
C TYR A 158 3.18 14.59 -3.40
N ALA A 159 3.49 14.66 -2.09
CA ALA A 159 4.23 13.62 -1.39
C ALA A 159 3.51 12.26 -1.35
N ASN A 160 2.18 12.26 -1.52
CA ASN A 160 1.33 11.07 -1.56
C ASN A 160 0.89 10.69 -2.98
N SER A 161 1.63 11.09 -3.99
CA SER A 161 1.34 10.83 -5.41
C SER A 161 2.58 10.28 -6.11
N PRO A 162 2.81 8.96 -6.12
CA PRO A 162 3.96 8.36 -6.81
C PRO A 162 4.11 8.80 -8.25
N GLN A 163 3.03 8.98 -8.99
CA GLN A 163 3.05 9.46 -10.36
C GLN A 163 3.56 10.91 -10.50
N ASP A 164 3.44 11.73 -9.45
CA ASP A 164 3.95 13.09 -9.45
C ASP A 164 5.41 13.15 -9.01
N PHE A 165 5.79 12.48 -7.91
CA PHE A 165 7.11 12.68 -7.35
C PHE A 165 8.21 11.80 -7.96
N ILE A 166 7.91 10.57 -8.42
CA ILE A 166 8.95 9.69 -8.99
C ILE A 166 9.60 10.29 -10.23
N PRO A 167 8.86 10.87 -11.20
CA PRO A 167 9.49 11.52 -12.36
C PRO A 167 10.46 12.63 -11.99
N ASN A 168 10.23 13.31 -10.88
CA ASN A 168 11.02 14.44 -10.42
C ASN A 168 12.20 14.06 -9.51
N ILE A 169 12.39 12.78 -9.19
CA ILE A 169 13.56 12.33 -8.42
C ILE A 169 14.82 12.52 -9.27
N PRO A 170 15.86 13.25 -8.77
CA PRO A 170 17.14 13.41 -9.47
C PRO A 170 17.83 12.08 -9.72
N GLU A 171 18.57 11.97 -10.83
CA GLU A 171 19.24 10.71 -11.24
C GLU A 171 20.31 10.22 -10.25
N ASP A 172 20.89 11.12 -9.47
CA ASP A 172 21.85 10.83 -8.40
C ASP A 172 21.20 10.58 -7.02
N HIS A 173 19.88 10.63 -6.93
CA HIS A 173 19.19 10.42 -5.67
C HIS A 173 19.34 8.96 -5.18
N PRO A 174 19.70 8.73 -3.90
CA PRO A 174 19.98 7.39 -3.37
C PRO A 174 18.77 6.44 -3.46
N TRP A 175 17.55 6.95 -3.49
CA TRP A 175 16.36 6.10 -3.64
C TRP A 175 16.25 5.40 -4.99
N LEU A 176 16.76 5.99 -6.08
CA LEU A 176 16.79 5.30 -7.37
C LEU A 176 17.63 4.03 -7.31
N SER A 177 18.76 4.08 -6.59
CA SER A 177 19.58 2.89 -6.36
C SER A 177 18.83 1.83 -5.51
N LEU A 178 18.04 2.26 -4.53
CA LEU A 178 17.20 1.35 -3.74
C LEU A 178 16.10 0.74 -4.57
N TYR A 179 15.30 1.53 -5.31
CA TYR A 179 14.22 1.01 -6.17
C TYR A 179 14.73 -0.04 -7.16
N ARG A 180 15.92 0.17 -7.75
CA ARG A 180 16.53 -0.79 -8.68
C ARG A 180 16.92 -2.13 -8.06
N GLN A 181 16.96 -2.23 -6.74
CA GLN A 181 17.29 -3.43 -5.97
C GLN A 181 16.06 -4.04 -5.31
N ARG A 182 14.87 -3.44 -5.45
CA ARG A 182 13.63 -3.88 -4.82
C ARG A 182 12.80 -4.73 -5.77
N ASN A 183 11.86 -5.48 -5.19
CA ASN A 183 10.90 -6.26 -5.96
C ASN A 183 9.61 -5.44 -6.10
N ILE A 184 9.26 -5.08 -7.33
CA ILE A 184 8.05 -4.32 -7.63
C ILE A 184 7.18 -5.14 -8.56
N ILE A 185 5.99 -5.46 -8.10
CA ILE A 185 4.98 -6.21 -8.86
C ILE A 185 3.70 -5.37 -8.86
N LEU A 186 3.25 -4.99 -10.05
CA LEU A 186 1.99 -4.29 -10.28
C LEU A 186 1.12 -5.18 -11.16
N CYS A 187 -0.05 -5.60 -10.66
CA CYS A 187 -1.02 -6.38 -11.43
C CYS A 187 -2.28 -5.56 -11.62
N VAL A 188 -2.93 -5.68 -12.77
CA VAL A 188 -4.20 -5.03 -13.07
C VAL A 188 -5.03 -5.87 -14.01
N GLY A 189 -6.35 -5.99 -13.77
CA GLY A 189 -7.31 -6.55 -14.69
C GLY A 189 -7.57 -5.63 -15.90
N GLN A 190 -8.32 -6.13 -16.88
CA GLN A 190 -8.77 -5.37 -18.03
C GLN A 190 -10.30 -5.52 -18.23
N GLY A 191 -11.00 -6.08 -17.24
CA GLY A 191 -12.43 -6.26 -17.22
C GLY A 191 -13.19 -5.04 -16.72
N ARG A 192 -14.40 -5.26 -16.21
CA ARG A 192 -15.27 -4.18 -15.73
C ARG A 192 -14.68 -3.45 -14.53
N TRP A 193 -14.82 -2.13 -14.51
CA TRP A 193 -14.38 -1.21 -13.45
C TRP A 193 -12.86 -1.12 -13.26
N GLU A 194 -12.08 -1.67 -14.20
CA GLU A 194 -10.62 -1.59 -14.19
C GLU A 194 -10.06 -0.44 -15.05
N GLU A 195 -10.89 0.29 -15.79
CA GLU A 195 -10.44 1.26 -16.79
C GLU A 195 -9.50 2.31 -16.21
N GLU A 196 -9.87 2.92 -15.08
CA GLU A 196 -9.07 3.97 -14.42
C GLU A 196 -7.79 3.42 -13.79
N LEU A 197 -7.88 2.22 -13.19
CA LEU A 197 -6.74 1.54 -12.58
C LEU A 197 -5.75 1.03 -13.63
N LEU A 198 -6.27 0.57 -14.76
CA LEU A 198 -5.45 0.16 -15.91
C LEU A 198 -4.66 1.35 -16.48
N GLU A 199 -5.30 2.51 -16.64
CA GLU A 199 -4.62 3.73 -17.07
C GLU A 199 -3.55 4.17 -16.05
N SER A 200 -3.89 4.16 -14.77
CA SER A 200 -2.95 4.49 -13.69
C SER A 200 -1.76 3.52 -13.65
N THR A 201 -2.00 2.22 -13.84
CA THR A 201 -0.93 1.21 -13.89
C THR A 201 -0.03 1.40 -15.12
N ARG A 202 -0.58 1.70 -16.29
CA ARG A 202 0.20 2.02 -17.50
C ARG A 202 1.08 3.24 -17.32
N CYS A 203 0.55 4.29 -16.70
CA CYS A 203 1.32 5.49 -16.38
C CYS A 203 2.49 5.16 -15.42
N MET A 204 2.25 4.34 -14.40
CA MET A 204 3.33 3.89 -13.50
C MET A 204 4.37 3.03 -14.21
N ASP A 205 3.95 2.11 -15.08
CA ASP A 205 4.86 1.30 -15.90
C ASP A 205 5.79 2.18 -16.75
N GLU A 206 5.22 3.19 -17.42
CA GLU A 206 5.99 4.17 -18.20
C GLU A 206 6.98 4.97 -17.33
N ILE A 207 6.53 5.46 -16.16
CA ILE A 207 7.38 6.21 -15.21
C ILE A 207 8.54 5.34 -14.73
N LEU A 208 8.27 4.10 -14.31
CA LEU A 208 9.29 3.19 -13.80
C LEU A 208 10.31 2.84 -14.90
N ASN A 209 9.86 2.56 -16.12
CA ASN A 209 10.71 2.31 -17.27
C ASN A 209 11.60 3.53 -17.60
N ASN A 210 11.04 4.74 -17.63
CA ASN A 210 11.77 5.98 -17.90
C ASN A 210 12.84 6.28 -16.84
N LYS A 211 12.63 5.86 -15.58
CA LYS A 211 13.60 5.99 -14.49
C LYS A 211 14.56 4.80 -14.38
N GLY A 212 14.45 3.80 -15.25
CA GLY A 212 15.27 2.60 -15.21
C GLY A 212 15.07 1.82 -13.90
N ILE A 213 13.83 1.79 -13.37
CA ILE A 213 13.44 1.05 -12.18
C ILE A 213 12.79 -0.26 -12.65
N PRO A 214 13.41 -1.43 -12.42
CA PRO A 214 12.83 -2.71 -12.81
C PRO A 214 11.54 -3.00 -12.06
N ALA A 215 10.48 -3.33 -12.77
CA ALA A 215 9.21 -3.78 -12.21
C ALA A 215 8.61 -4.89 -13.08
N TRP A 216 7.91 -5.81 -12.45
CA TRP A 216 7.04 -6.74 -13.16
C TRP A 216 5.63 -6.14 -13.17
N VAL A 217 5.21 -5.68 -14.35
CA VAL A 217 3.85 -5.17 -14.55
C VAL A 217 3.06 -6.22 -15.32
N ASP A 218 2.01 -6.75 -14.70
CA ASP A 218 1.21 -7.85 -15.22
C ASP A 218 -0.20 -7.37 -15.57
N TYR A 219 -0.51 -7.37 -16.85
CA TYR A 219 -1.83 -7.01 -17.39
C TYR A 219 -2.65 -8.28 -17.60
N TRP A 220 -3.59 -8.53 -16.69
CA TRP A 220 -4.46 -9.70 -16.74
C TRP A 220 -5.53 -9.57 -17.83
N GLY A 221 -6.31 -10.63 -18.06
CA GLY A 221 -7.29 -10.68 -19.16
C GLY A 221 -8.47 -9.73 -19.00
N TYR A 222 -9.24 -9.61 -20.08
CA TYR A 222 -10.49 -8.83 -20.10
C TYR A 222 -11.64 -9.50 -19.32
N ASP A 223 -11.44 -10.70 -18.86
CA ASP A 223 -12.32 -11.49 -17.99
C ASP A 223 -12.02 -11.30 -16.50
N VAL A 224 -11.05 -10.44 -16.17
CA VAL A 224 -10.69 -10.09 -14.80
C VAL A 224 -11.26 -8.72 -14.48
N ASP A 225 -12.36 -8.71 -13.74
CA ASP A 225 -13.07 -7.53 -13.27
C ASP A 225 -12.45 -6.97 -11.97
N HIS A 226 -12.78 -5.73 -11.61
CA HIS A 226 -12.37 -5.13 -10.34
C HIS A 226 -13.24 -5.66 -9.19
N ASP A 227 -13.02 -6.90 -8.81
CA ASP A 227 -13.74 -7.60 -7.74
C ASP A 227 -12.86 -8.66 -7.09
N TRP A 228 -13.25 -9.10 -5.92
CA TRP A 228 -12.59 -10.23 -5.26
C TRP A 228 -12.95 -11.54 -5.96
N PRO A 229 -11.99 -12.47 -6.14
CA PRO A 229 -12.24 -13.77 -6.76
C PRO A 229 -13.07 -14.71 -5.89
#